data_eee2c740351279a70c6709837b6c0d67
#
_entry.id   eee2c740351279a70c6709837b6c0d67
#
_cell.length_a   1.000
_cell.length_b   1.000
_cell.length_c   1.000
_cell.angle_alpha   90.00
_cell.angle_beta   90.00
_cell.angle_gamma   90.00
#
_symmetry.space_group_name_H-M   'P 1'
#
loop_
_entity.id
_entity.type
_entity.pdbx_description
1 polymer ?
#
loop_
_entity_poly.entity_id
_entity_poly.type
_entity_poly.pdbx_seq_one_letter_code
_entity_poly.pdbx_strand_id
1 'polypeptide(L)'
;MFAVIFGRPGCPYCVRAKQIAEQLVEQRDDFKFRYVDIHAEGITKEDLAKSAGKPVNTVPQIFLDEQHIGGCTDFEAYAKENLSLYQ
;
A
#
# COMPACT_ATOMS: atom_id res chain seq x y z
N MET A 1 -5.11 -7.02 10.95
CA MET A 1 -3.98 -6.52 10.14
C MET A 1 -4.38 -5.21 9.47
N PHE A 2 -3.47 -4.27 9.40
CA PHE A 2 -3.76 -2.91 8.93
C PHE A 2 -2.72 -2.47 7.90
N ALA A 3 -3.19 -2.12 6.71
CA ALA A 3 -2.32 -1.63 5.64
C ALA A 3 -2.46 -0.12 5.49
N VAL A 4 -1.34 0.55 5.20
CA VAL A 4 -1.35 1.97 4.81
C VAL A 4 -0.77 2.07 3.42
N ILE A 5 -1.53 2.69 2.52
CA ILE A 5 -1.13 2.89 1.12
C ILE A 5 -0.87 4.37 0.93
N PHE A 6 0.37 4.72 0.60
CA PHE A 6 0.73 6.09 0.25
C PHE A 6 0.70 6.22 -1.27
N GLY A 7 -0.14 7.11 -1.76
CA GLY A 7 -0.33 7.31 -3.19
C GLY A 7 -0.59 8.77 -3.54
N ARG A 8 -0.92 9.02 -4.80
CA ARG A 8 -1.22 10.37 -5.31
C ARG A 8 -2.33 10.32 -6.35
N PRO A 9 -2.99 11.44 -6.64
CA PRO A 9 -3.98 11.49 -7.72
C PRO A 9 -3.32 11.20 -9.09
N GLY A 10 -4.08 10.59 -9.99
CA GLY A 10 -3.63 10.31 -11.34
C GLY A 10 -2.58 9.20 -11.45
N CYS A 11 -2.48 8.35 -10.45
CA CYS A 11 -1.53 7.23 -10.42
C CYS A 11 -2.28 5.91 -10.63
N PRO A 12 -2.15 5.25 -11.80
CA PRO A 12 -2.86 3.99 -12.05
C PRO A 12 -2.51 2.88 -11.07
N TYR A 13 -1.23 2.76 -10.70
CA TYR A 13 -0.79 1.74 -9.75
C TYR A 13 -1.28 2.03 -8.32
N CYS A 14 -1.47 3.31 -7.98
CA CYS A 14 -2.06 3.67 -6.69
C CYS A 14 -3.52 3.23 -6.62
N VAL A 15 -4.27 3.44 -7.71
CA VAL A 15 -5.66 2.99 -7.83
C VAL A 15 -5.74 1.47 -7.72
N ARG A 16 -4.84 0.76 -8.41
CA ARG A 16 -4.83 -0.70 -8.36
C ARG A 16 -4.51 -1.22 -6.95
N ALA A 17 -3.55 -0.63 -6.27
CA ALA A 17 -3.22 -1.01 -4.90
C ALA A 17 -4.43 -0.84 -3.98
N LYS A 18 -5.16 0.26 -4.13
CA LYS A 18 -6.37 0.51 -3.38
C LYS A 18 -7.44 -0.55 -3.67
N GLN A 19 -7.62 -0.92 -4.94
CA GLN A 19 -8.58 -1.97 -5.33
C GLN A 19 -8.23 -3.32 -4.71
N ILE A 20 -6.95 -3.67 -4.69
CA ILE A 20 -6.47 -4.90 -4.05
C ILE A 20 -6.81 -4.88 -2.55
N ALA A 21 -6.55 -3.75 -1.90
CA ALA A 21 -6.86 -3.61 -0.48
C ALA A 21 -8.37 -3.72 -0.21
N GLU A 22 -9.18 -3.11 -1.06
CA GLU A 22 -10.64 -3.20 -0.94
C GLU A 22 -11.12 -4.64 -1.09
N GLN A 23 -10.54 -5.38 -2.02
CA GLN A 23 -10.87 -6.80 -2.19
C GLN A 23 -10.48 -7.63 -0.97
N LEU A 24 -9.33 -7.35 -0.37
CA LEU A 24 -8.91 -8.04 0.84
C LEU A 24 -9.84 -7.76 2.02
N VAL A 25 -10.35 -6.53 2.13
CA VAL A 25 -11.35 -6.18 3.16
C VAL A 25 -12.62 -7.02 2.96
N GLU A 26 -13.05 -7.23 1.73
CA GLU A 26 -14.24 -8.06 1.44
C GLU A 26 -14.01 -9.54 1.72
N GLN A 27 -12.79 -10.02 1.47
CA GLN A 27 -12.46 -11.45 1.61
C GLN A 27 -12.12 -11.85 3.05
N ARG A 28 -11.67 -10.89 3.87
CA ARG A 28 -11.13 -11.16 5.20
C ARG A 28 -11.71 -10.20 6.23
N ASP A 29 -12.13 -10.72 7.37
CA ASP A 29 -12.64 -9.90 8.47
C ASP A 29 -11.51 -9.19 9.24
N ASP A 30 -10.29 -9.71 9.12
CA ASP A 30 -9.13 -9.21 9.87
C ASP A 30 -8.30 -8.18 9.10
N PHE A 31 -8.72 -7.77 7.90
CA PHE A 31 -7.97 -6.83 7.07
C PHE A 31 -8.65 -5.46 7.01
N LYS A 32 -7.89 -4.41 7.31
CA LYS A 32 -8.31 -3.02 7.17
C LYS A 32 -7.20 -2.24 6.53
N PHE A 33 -7.53 -1.12 5.88
CA PHE A 33 -6.52 -0.27 5.27
C PHE A 33 -6.91 1.19 5.33
N ARG A 34 -5.90 2.03 5.14
CA ARG A 34 -6.05 3.47 4.97
C ARG A 34 -5.27 3.89 3.73
N TYR A 35 -5.90 4.71 2.89
CA TYR A 35 -5.24 5.34 1.74
C TYR A 35 -4.86 6.77 2.09
N VAL A 36 -3.59 7.12 1.89
CA VAL A 36 -3.08 8.45 2.20
C VAL A 36 -2.61 9.10 0.91
N ASP A 37 -3.22 10.25 0.57
CA ASP A 37 -2.79 11.08 -0.55
C ASP A 37 -1.60 11.91 -0.07
N ILE A 38 -0.42 11.61 -0.58
CA ILE A 38 0.82 12.26 -0.12
C ILE A 38 0.84 13.75 -0.48
N HIS A 39 0.18 14.16 -1.57
CA HIS A 39 0.10 15.57 -1.94
C HIS A 39 -0.80 16.35 -0.98
N ALA A 40 -1.95 15.79 -0.63
CA ALA A 40 -2.87 16.43 0.29
C ALA A 40 -2.28 16.56 1.70
N GLU A 41 -1.49 15.56 2.12
CA GLU A 41 -0.91 15.52 3.45
C GLU A 41 0.49 16.14 3.53
N GLY A 42 1.03 16.61 2.40
CA GLY A 42 2.37 17.20 2.39
C GLY A 42 3.50 16.21 2.68
N ILE A 43 3.30 14.94 2.39
CA ILE A 43 4.29 13.89 2.62
C ILE A 43 5.23 13.83 1.42
N THR A 44 6.54 13.82 1.70
CA THR A 44 7.57 13.74 0.65
C THR A 44 8.06 12.31 0.46
N LYS A 45 8.78 12.10 -0.67
CA LYS A 45 9.46 10.82 -0.91
C LYS A 45 10.52 10.54 0.16
N GLU A 46 11.14 11.61 0.69
CA GLU A 46 12.11 11.49 1.78
C GLU A 46 11.46 11.00 3.07
N ASP A 47 10.25 11.49 3.36
CA ASP A 47 9.49 11.00 4.52
C ASP A 47 9.18 9.51 4.39
N LEU A 48 8.78 9.07 3.20
CA LEU A 48 8.51 7.66 2.93
C LEU A 48 9.78 6.83 3.03
N ALA A 49 10.90 7.35 2.54
CA ALA A 49 12.18 6.65 2.61
C ALA A 49 12.62 6.42 4.05
N LYS A 50 12.38 7.40 4.93
CA LYS A 50 12.69 7.25 6.36
C LYS A 50 11.88 6.13 6.99
N SER A 51 10.59 6.05 6.66
CA SER A 51 9.71 5.00 7.18
C SER A 51 10.07 3.64 6.61
N ALA A 52 10.47 3.58 5.34
CA ALA A 52 10.83 2.33 4.68
C ALA A 52 12.24 1.83 5.04
N GLY A 53 13.11 2.72 5.52
CA GLY A 53 14.50 2.39 5.80
C GLY A 53 15.37 2.22 4.56
N LYS A 54 14.92 2.73 3.41
CA LYS A 54 15.64 2.66 2.14
C LYS A 54 15.12 3.74 1.20
N PRO A 55 15.85 4.07 0.12
CA PRO A 55 15.37 5.07 -0.84
C PRO A 55 14.03 4.69 -1.46
N VAL A 56 13.15 5.68 -1.60
CA VAL A 56 11.82 5.53 -2.21
C VAL A 56 11.69 6.56 -3.32
N ASN A 57 11.45 6.10 -4.54
CA ASN A 57 11.38 6.97 -5.72
C ASN A 57 10.00 6.98 -6.39
N THR A 58 9.13 6.06 -6.02
CA THR A 58 7.84 5.86 -6.69
C THR A 58 6.70 5.74 -5.68
N VAL A 59 5.48 5.93 -6.18
CA VAL A 59 4.24 5.59 -5.48
C VAL A 59 3.46 4.60 -6.33
N PRO A 60 2.63 3.72 -5.77
CA PRO A 60 2.30 3.65 -4.34
C PRO A 60 3.42 3.04 -3.51
N GLN A 61 3.38 3.30 -2.19
CA GLN A 61 4.20 2.60 -1.21
C GLN A 61 3.27 2.06 -0.14
N ILE A 62 3.37 0.78 0.12
CA ILE A 62 2.45 0.07 1.02
C ILE A 62 3.20 -0.45 2.24
N PHE A 63 2.62 -0.22 3.41
CA PHE A 63 3.10 -0.75 4.68
C PHE A 63 2.00 -1.62 5.27
N LEU A 64 2.37 -2.78 5.78
CA LEU A 64 1.44 -3.69 6.44
C LEU A 64 1.91 -3.90 7.88
N ASP A 65 1.07 -3.50 8.84
CA ASP A 65 1.42 -3.53 10.26
C ASP A 65 2.80 -2.92 10.53
N GLU A 66 3.03 -1.75 9.91
CA GLU A 66 4.27 -0.97 10.02
C GLU A 66 5.48 -1.55 9.27
N GLN A 67 5.32 -2.70 8.61
CA GLN A 67 6.37 -3.28 7.79
C GLN A 67 6.25 -2.81 6.35
N HIS A 68 7.34 -2.31 5.78
CA HIS A 68 7.34 -1.87 4.39
C HIS A 68 7.24 -3.06 3.44
N ILE A 69 6.19 -3.08 2.63
CA ILE A 69 5.97 -4.14 1.63
C ILE A 69 6.55 -3.73 0.28
N GLY A 70 6.37 -2.48 -0.11
CA GLY A 70 6.85 -1.98 -1.40
C GLY A 70 5.74 -1.33 -2.21
N GLY A 71 5.82 -1.44 -3.53
CA GLY A 71 4.84 -0.89 -4.45
C GLY A 71 3.66 -1.82 -4.70
N CYS A 72 2.87 -1.48 -5.73
CA CYS A 72 1.66 -2.25 -6.06
C CYS A 72 1.96 -3.71 -6.40
N THR A 73 2.98 -3.97 -7.23
CA THR A 73 3.34 -5.32 -7.65
C THR A 73 3.79 -6.16 -6.45
N ASP A 74 4.58 -5.57 -5.57
CA ASP A 74 5.04 -6.23 -4.35
C ASP A 74 3.89 -6.56 -3.43
N PHE A 75 2.95 -5.61 -3.28
CA PHE A 75 1.77 -5.80 -2.45
C PHE A 75 0.87 -6.92 -3.01
N GLU A 76 0.65 -6.93 -4.32
CA GLU A 76 -0.16 -7.98 -4.95
C GLU A 76 0.48 -9.36 -4.75
N ALA A 77 1.78 -9.48 -4.96
CA ALA A 77 2.50 -10.74 -4.75
C ALA A 77 2.41 -11.21 -3.30
N TYR A 78 2.61 -10.29 -2.36
CA TYR A 78 2.49 -10.59 -0.94
C TYR A 78 1.09 -11.10 -0.59
N ALA A 79 0.07 -10.41 -1.11
CA ALA A 79 -1.32 -10.75 -0.83
C ALA A 79 -1.69 -12.13 -1.41
N LYS A 80 -1.22 -12.46 -2.60
CA LYS A 80 -1.44 -13.77 -3.21
C LYS A 80 -0.80 -14.89 -2.39
N GLU A 81 0.42 -14.66 -1.92
CA GLU A 81 1.19 -15.68 -1.21
C GLU A 81 0.75 -15.85 0.24
N ASN A 82 0.36 -14.76 0.90
CA ASN A 82 0.16 -14.78 2.35
C ASN A 82 -1.27 -14.48 2.79
N LEU A 83 -2.08 -13.85 1.96
CA LEU A 83 -3.42 -13.38 2.33
C LEU A 83 -4.54 -14.02 1.51
N SER A 84 -4.23 -15.00 0.70
CA SER A 84 -5.20 -15.73 -0.13
C SER A 84 -5.95 -14.82 -1.11
N LEU A 85 -5.30 -13.79 -1.61
CA LEU A 85 -5.90 -12.92 -2.62
C LEU A 85 -6.28 -13.74 -3.87
N TYR A 86 -7.49 -13.53 -4.37
CA TYR A 86 -8.07 -14.21 -5.54
C TYR A 86 -8.38 -15.71 -5.31
N GLN A 87 -8.44 -16.14 -4.07
CA GLN A 87 -8.82 -17.51 -3.74
C GLN A 87 -10.22 -17.62 -3.13
#